data_2dc5b1d211273347fc4889f326b62de4
#
_entry.id   2dc5b1d211273347fc4889f326b62de4
#
_cell.length_a   1.000
_cell.length_b   1.000
_cell.length_c   1.000
_cell.angle_alpha   90.00
_cell.angle_beta   90.00
_cell.angle_gamma   90.00
#
_symmetry.space_group_name_H-M   'P 1'
#
loop_
_entity.id
_entity.type
_entity.pdbx_description
1 polymer ?
#
loop_
_entity_poly.entity_id
_entity_poly.type
_entity_poly.pdbx_seq_one_letter_code
_entity_poly.pdbx_strand_id
1 'polypeptide(L)'
;MPLPKRDWLEMTWQDIAVATPDRWIAVLPLAATEQHGPHLPLGVDSFIAETYLGRVRKILPDDLPVTFLPIQRVGISTEHLAYAGTLTFSAQTAIAAWTELGESLARAGLRKMVLVTSHGGNVAAMELVARDLRARLRMLAVTVGWHRFGYPDGLFSGEEKKHGIHAGDIETSLMLAAKPNTVQMEKAARATPETIAMAQEFKWLGAYRPAGFAWMTQDLNATGAVGDATLAKPDKGAAALAQGAKAFVELLREIDRFDLSRLREGPVAD
;
A
#
# COMPACT_ATOMS: atom_id res chain seq x y z
N MET A 1 -28.46 -3.88 -5.98
CA MET A 1 -28.76 -2.52 -5.46
C MET A 1 -27.47 -1.72 -5.43
N PRO A 2 -27.50 -0.39 -5.60
CA PRO A 2 -26.32 0.45 -5.48
C PRO A 2 -25.71 0.34 -4.07
N LEU A 3 -24.44 0.63 -3.94
CA LEU A 3 -23.74 0.68 -2.65
C LEU A 3 -24.34 1.83 -1.80
N PRO A 4 -24.80 1.60 -0.57
CA PRO A 4 -25.48 2.64 0.21
C PRO A 4 -24.53 3.75 0.69
N LYS A 5 -23.29 3.39 1.03
CA LYS A 5 -22.24 4.30 1.51
C LYS A 5 -20.87 3.85 1.00
N ARG A 6 -19.96 4.81 0.77
CA ARG A 6 -18.59 4.53 0.34
C ARG A 6 -17.70 4.04 1.49
N ASP A 7 -17.89 4.53 2.69
CA ASP A 7 -17.12 4.12 3.86
C ASP A 7 -17.86 3.07 4.66
N TRP A 8 -17.22 1.93 4.92
CA TRP A 8 -17.79 0.81 5.66
C TRP A 8 -18.31 1.22 7.03
N LEU A 9 -17.59 2.13 7.70
CA LEU A 9 -17.97 2.62 9.04
C LEU A 9 -19.27 3.45 9.07
N GLU A 10 -19.72 3.93 7.92
CA GLU A 10 -20.96 4.72 7.82
C GLU A 10 -22.19 3.86 7.50
N MET A 11 -21.99 2.56 7.22
CA MET A 11 -23.07 1.61 6.94
C MET A 11 -23.63 1.01 8.23
N THR A 12 -24.95 0.77 8.24
CA THR A 12 -25.59 -0.05 9.26
C THR A 12 -25.55 -1.53 8.83
N TRP A 13 -25.80 -2.44 9.77
CA TRP A 13 -25.88 -3.86 9.42
C TRP A 13 -27.06 -4.15 8.47
N GLN A 14 -28.14 -3.39 8.53
CA GLN A 14 -29.28 -3.51 7.61
C GLN A 14 -28.90 -3.12 6.18
N ASP A 15 -28.07 -2.09 6.01
CA ASP A 15 -27.56 -1.69 4.69
C ASP A 15 -26.84 -2.83 3.98
N ILE A 16 -26.14 -3.68 4.75
CA ILE A 16 -25.40 -4.83 4.23
C ILE A 16 -26.33 -6.04 4.03
N ALA A 17 -27.22 -6.30 4.99
CA ALA A 17 -28.11 -7.47 4.99
C ALA A 17 -29.12 -7.49 3.83
N VAL A 18 -29.60 -6.32 3.38
CA VAL A 18 -30.56 -6.20 2.27
C VAL A 18 -29.90 -6.06 0.90
N ALA A 19 -28.56 -5.92 0.86
CA ALA A 19 -27.81 -5.77 -0.37
C ALA A 19 -27.58 -7.14 -1.04
N THR A 20 -27.12 -7.09 -2.30
CA THR A 20 -26.50 -8.22 -2.99
C THR A 20 -25.01 -7.92 -3.11
N PRO A 21 -24.23 -8.16 -2.03
CA PRO A 21 -22.87 -7.63 -1.92
C PRO A 21 -21.83 -8.42 -2.70
N ASP A 22 -22.20 -9.46 -3.44
CA ASP A 22 -21.33 -10.27 -4.29
C ASP A 22 -20.59 -9.46 -5.37
N ARG A 23 -21.21 -8.38 -5.85
CA ARG A 23 -20.58 -7.43 -6.77
C ARG A 23 -19.70 -6.39 -6.08
N TRP A 24 -19.89 -6.16 -4.78
CA TRP A 24 -19.16 -5.09 -4.08
C TRP A 24 -17.65 -5.41 -3.98
N ILE A 25 -16.86 -4.35 -4.09
CA ILE A 25 -15.41 -4.42 -3.94
C ILE A 25 -15.06 -3.76 -2.61
N ALA A 26 -14.55 -4.54 -1.65
CA ALA A 26 -14.03 -4.01 -0.39
C ALA A 26 -12.56 -3.68 -0.54
N VAL A 27 -12.17 -2.45 -0.23
CA VAL A 27 -10.77 -2.00 -0.20
C VAL A 27 -10.29 -1.98 1.24
N LEU A 28 -9.29 -2.80 1.58
CA LEU A 28 -8.57 -2.78 2.84
C LEU A 28 -7.25 -2.02 2.68
N PRO A 29 -7.16 -0.78 3.19
CA PRO A 29 -5.91 -0.04 3.15
C PRO A 29 -4.99 -0.48 4.28
N LEU A 30 -3.78 -0.86 3.94
CA LEU A 30 -2.71 -1.28 4.84
C LEU A 30 -1.62 -0.20 4.85
N ALA A 31 -1.28 0.28 6.02
CA ALA A 31 -0.24 1.27 6.26
C ALA A 31 0.76 0.75 7.30
N ALA A 32 1.59 1.63 7.84
CA ALA A 32 2.48 1.37 8.95
C ALA A 32 2.58 2.60 9.88
N THR A 33 3.18 2.40 11.04
CA THR A 33 3.61 3.44 11.96
C THR A 33 5.07 3.16 12.28
N GLU A 34 5.97 3.82 11.56
CA GLU A 34 7.41 3.53 11.60
C GLU A 34 8.26 4.77 11.39
N GLN A 35 9.53 4.68 11.75
CA GLN A 35 10.49 5.75 11.50
C GLN A 35 10.65 6.04 9.99
N HIS A 36 10.85 7.31 9.62
CA HIS A 36 11.11 7.77 8.26
C HIS A 36 12.23 8.83 8.26
N GLY A 37 13.37 8.46 8.85
CA GLY A 37 14.49 9.38 9.00
C GLY A 37 14.20 10.55 9.95
N PRO A 38 15.09 11.53 10.01
CA PRO A 38 14.98 12.64 10.96
C PRO A 38 13.95 13.70 10.57
N HIS A 39 13.46 13.71 9.33
CA HIS A 39 12.67 14.80 8.74
C HIS A 39 11.18 14.48 8.53
N LEU A 40 10.79 13.22 8.61
CA LEU A 40 9.39 12.80 8.45
C LEU A 40 8.81 12.20 9.73
N PRO A 41 7.49 12.30 9.94
CA PRO A 41 6.81 11.74 11.11
C PRO A 41 6.64 10.21 10.99
N LEU A 42 6.35 9.55 12.10
CA LEU A 42 6.09 8.10 12.14
C LEU A 42 4.85 7.65 11.33
N GLY A 43 3.95 8.54 11.03
CA GLY A 43 2.67 8.26 10.36
C GLY A 43 2.68 8.40 8.84
N VAL A 44 3.84 8.45 8.19
CA VAL A 44 3.97 8.68 6.72
C VAL A 44 3.04 7.79 5.93
N ASP A 45 3.12 6.48 6.11
CA ASP A 45 2.31 5.52 5.36
C ASP A 45 0.81 5.72 5.55
N SER A 46 0.39 6.03 6.78
CA SER A 46 -1.00 6.32 7.09
C SER A 46 -1.48 7.59 6.40
N PHE A 47 -0.68 8.65 6.38
CA PHE A 47 -1.03 9.92 5.74
C PHE A 47 -1.05 9.80 4.21
N ILE A 48 -0.12 9.05 3.64
CA ILE A 48 -0.09 8.73 2.21
C ILE A 48 -1.34 7.94 1.83
N ALA A 49 -1.68 6.87 2.58
CA ALA A 49 -2.89 6.09 2.35
C ALA A 49 -4.16 6.94 2.43
N GLU A 50 -4.32 7.76 3.48
CA GLU A 50 -5.45 8.70 3.61
C GLU A 50 -5.58 9.63 2.41
N THR A 51 -4.45 10.17 1.95
CA THR A 51 -4.43 11.15 0.87
C THR A 51 -4.78 10.50 -0.47
N TYR A 52 -4.25 9.31 -0.77
CA TYR A 52 -4.65 8.54 -1.95
C TYR A 52 -6.14 8.22 -1.92
N LEU A 53 -6.64 7.67 -0.82
CA LEU A 53 -8.06 7.32 -0.69
C LEU A 53 -8.97 8.55 -0.80
N GLY A 54 -8.57 9.68 -0.22
CA GLY A 54 -9.29 10.94 -0.36
C GLY A 54 -9.37 11.44 -1.81
N ARG A 55 -8.30 11.24 -2.60
CA ARG A 55 -8.31 11.55 -4.05
C ARG A 55 -9.14 10.54 -4.85
N VAL A 56 -9.00 9.25 -4.54
CA VAL A 56 -9.79 8.18 -5.17
C VAL A 56 -11.28 8.44 -4.99
N ARG A 57 -11.75 8.74 -3.77
CA ARG A 57 -13.18 9.03 -3.52
C ARG A 57 -13.73 10.17 -4.37
N LYS A 58 -12.91 11.19 -4.67
CA LYS A 58 -13.34 12.34 -5.49
C LYS A 58 -13.54 12.03 -6.97
N ILE A 59 -12.88 10.98 -7.47
CA ILE A 59 -12.92 10.61 -8.91
C ILE A 59 -13.56 9.24 -9.15
N LEU A 60 -14.00 8.57 -8.08
CA LEU A 60 -14.64 7.26 -8.17
C LEU A 60 -16.05 7.41 -8.74
N PRO A 61 -16.39 6.71 -9.83
CA PRO A 61 -17.74 6.76 -10.40
C PRO A 61 -18.80 6.23 -9.43
N ASP A 62 -20.00 6.81 -9.47
CA ASP A 62 -21.10 6.46 -8.57
C ASP A 62 -21.60 5.02 -8.79
N ASP A 63 -21.54 4.52 -10.01
CA ASP A 63 -21.98 3.18 -10.41
C ASP A 63 -20.98 2.08 -10.03
N LEU A 64 -19.73 2.42 -9.67
CA LEU A 64 -18.72 1.46 -9.27
C LEU A 64 -18.88 1.08 -7.79
N PRO A 65 -19.23 -0.17 -7.44
CA PRO A 65 -19.65 -0.56 -6.10
C PRO A 65 -18.46 -0.82 -5.16
N VAL A 66 -17.70 0.22 -4.85
CA VAL A 66 -16.50 0.16 -4.01
C VAL A 66 -16.77 0.72 -2.63
N THR A 67 -16.45 -0.05 -1.59
CA THR A 67 -16.46 0.39 -0.19
C THR A 67 -15.07 0.34 0.42
N PHE A 68 -14.76 1.32 1.27
CA PHE A 68 -13.46 1.44 1.93
C PHE A 68 -13.57 1.00 3.39
N LEU A 69 -12.75 0.04 3.77
CA LEU A 69 -12.59 -0.39 5.16
C LEU A 69 -11.69 0.59 5.93
N PRO A 70 -11.69 0.54 7.28
CA PRO A 70 -10.77 1.31 8.11
C PRO A 70 -9.30 1.03 7.75
N ILE A 71 -8.50 2.09 7.68
CA ILE A 71 -7.05 1.98 7.44
C ILE A 71 -6.40 1.23 8.60
N GLN A 72 -5.62 0.21 8.28
CA GLN A 72 -4.78 -0.50 9.24
C GLN A 72 -3.47 0.28 9.42
N ARG A 73 -3.36 1.06 10.50
CA ARG A 73 -2.25 2.00 10.72
C ARG A 73 -1.00 1.35 11.30
N VAL A 74 -1.12 0.15 11.84
CA VAL A 74 0.00 -0.66 12.30
C VAL A 74 0.10 -1.87 11.38
N GLY A 75 1.25 -2.05 10.76
CA GLY A 75 1.56 -3.14 9.84
C GLY A 75 2.76 -3.96 10.32
N ILE A 76 3.53 -4.45 9.36
CA ILE A 76 4.78 -5.20 9.59
C ILE A 76 5.94 -4.28 9.22
N SER A 77 6.67 -3.81 10.23
CA SER A 77 7.79 -2.85 10.12
C SER A 77 9.01 -3.36 10.89
N THR A 78 9.27 -4.65 10.80
CA THR A 78 10.38 -5.29 11.53
C THR A 78 11.74 -4.76 11.12
N GLU A 79 11.89 -4.31 9.90
CA GLU A 79 13.09 -3.68 9.34
C GLU A 79 13.44 -2.33 10.00
N HIS A 80 12.51 -1.73 10.74
CA HIS A 80 12.66 -0.43 11.42
C HIS A 80 12.81 -0.54 12.95
N LEU A 81 12.93 -1.73 13.51
CA LEU A 81 12.95 -1.95 14.98
C LEU A 81 14.13 -1.30 15.71
N ALA A 82 15.22 -0.98 15.00
CA ALA A 82 16.37 -0.28 15.61
C ALA A 82 16.05 1.18 15.98
N TYR A 83 14.94 1.73 15.47
CA TYR A 83 14.58 3.14 15.66
C TYR A 83 13.38 3.28 16.57
N ALA A 84 13.50 4.17 17.56
CA ALA A 84 12.43 4.40 18.54
C ALA A 84 11.14 4.93 17.89
N GLY A 85 10.00 4.48 18.39
CA GLY A 85 8.67 4.92 17.97
C GLY A 85 8.01 4.04 16.90
N THR A 86 8.73 3.12 16.28
CA THR A 86 8.15 2.14 15.37
C THR A 86 7.20 1.19 16.13
N LEU A 87 5.97 1.07 15.62
CA LEU A 87 4.96 0.11 16.10
C LEU A 87 4.77 -0.95 15.01
N THR A 88 4.99 -2.21 15.35
CA THR A 88 4.91 -3.31 14.39
C THR A 88 4.19 -4.52 14.95
N PHE A 89 3.43 -5.20 14.12
CA PHE A 89 2.99 -6.57 14.38
C PHE A 89 4.06 -7.58 13.93
N SER A 90 4.02 -8.78 14.50
CA SER A 90 4.67 -9.94 13.88
C SER A 90 3.94 -10.28 12.57
N ALA A 91 4.63 -10.95 11.66
CA ALA A 91 4.00 -11.43 10.42
C ALA A 91 2.78 -12.32 10.70
N GLN A 92 2.87 -13.20 11.70
CA GLN A 92 1.77 -14.09 12.09
C GLN A 92 0.53 -13.30 12.55
N THR A 93 0.71 -12.28 13.38
CA THR A 93 -0.39 -11.44 13.87
C THR A 93 -1.04 -10.67 12.74
N ALA A 94 -0.27 -10.05 11.86
CA ALA A 94 -0.78 -9.30 10.73
C ALA A 94 -1.54 -10.20 9.74
N ILE A 95 -0.98 -11.37 9.38
CA ILE A 95 -1.64 -12.35 8.51
C ILE A 95 -2.96 -12.80 9.12
N ALA A 96 -2.99 -13.16 10.41
CA ALA A 96 -4.21 -13.57 11.08
C ALA A 96 -5.26 -12.46 11.06
N ALA A 97 -4.90 -11.24 11.49
CA ALA A 97 -5.83 -10.11 11.55
C ALA A 97 -6.43 -9.76 10.18
N TRP A 98 -5.60 -9.69 9.13
CA TRP A 98 -6.09 -9.34 7.79
C TRP A 98 -6.90 -10.46 7.15
N THR A 99 -6.58 -11.73 7.44
CA THR A 99 -7.38 -12.89 7.03
C THR A 99 -8.76 -12.86 7.68
N GLU A 100 -8.85 -12.61 8.98
CA GLU A 100 -10.12 -12.51 9.73
C GLU A 100 -11.01 -11.36 9.25
N LEU A 101 -10.43 -10.24 8.82
CA LEU A 101 -11.18 -9.18 8.13
C LEU A 101 -11.77 -9.68 6.80
N GLY A 102 -10.97 -10.39 6.00
CA GLY A 102 -11.45 -11.02 4.76
C GLY A 102 -12.55 -12.05 4.99
N GLU A 103 -12.44 -12.86 6.02
CA GLU A 103 -13.48 -13.82 6.43
C GLU A 103 -14.77 -13.10 6.85
N SER A 104 -14.66 -11.97 7.54
CA SER A 104 -15.81 -11.15 7.92
C SER A 104 -16.54 -10.58 6.70
N LEU A 105 -15.79 -10.14 5.69
CA LEU A 105 -16.37 -9.73 4.40
C LEU A 105 -17.07 -10.88 3.68
N ALA A 106 -16.45 -12.06 3.67
CA ALA A 106 -17.04 -13.25 3.05
C ALA A 106 -18.35 -13.68 3.73
N ARG A 107 -18.41 -13.59 5.08
CA ARG A 107 -19.65 -13.85 5.85
C ARG A 107 -20.77 -12.84 5.51
N ALA A 108 -20.37 -11.58 5.22
CA ALA A 108 -21.30 -10.55 4.75
C ALA A 108 -21.70 -10.70 3.28
N GLY A 109 -21.19 -11.73 2.57
CA GLY A 109 -21.52 -12.03 1.18
C GLY A 109 -20.60 -11.41 0.14
N LEU A 110 -19.58 -10.62 0.51
CA LEU A 110 -18.63 -10.05 -0.44
C LEU A 110 -17.70 -11.13 -1.02
N ARG A 111 -17.35 -10.98 -2.29
CA ARG A 111 -16.47 -11.90 -3.02
C ARG A 111 -15.26 -11.22 -3.64
N LYS A 112 -15.16 -9.88 -3.57
CA LYS A 112 -14.06 -9.09 -4.13
C LYS A 112 -13.43 -8.23 -3.05
N MET A 113 -12.12 -8.38 -2.86
CA MET A 113 -11.34 -7.63 -1.88
C MET A 113 -10.04 -7.13 -2.51
N VAL A 114 -9.67 -5.89 -2.21
CA VAL A 114 -8.38 -5.30 -2.59
C VAL A 114 -7.62 -4.95 -1.32
N LEU A 115 -6.45 -5.57 -1.13
CA LEU A 115 -5.48 -5.15 -0.13
C LEU A 115 -4.54 -4.15 -0.81
N VAL A 116 -4.58 -2.88 -0.41
CA VAL A 116 -3.72 -1.84 -0.97
C VAL A 116 -2.80 -1.30 0.11
N THR A 117 -1.49 -1.25 -0.15
CA THR A 117 -0.51 -0.81 0.85
C THR A 117 0.29 0.41 0.42
N SER A 118 0.57 1.29 1.38
CA SER A 118 1.57 2.36 1.30
C SER A 118 2.94 1.93 1.80
N HIS A 119 3.05 0.77 2.49
CA HIS A 119 4.24 0.27 3.13
C HIS A 119 4.75 -1.03 2.50
N GLY A 120 6.05 -1.08 2.18
CA GLY A 120 6.68 -2.23 1.52
C GLY A 120 6.71 -3.50 2.37
N GLY A 121 6.91 -3.39 3.69
CA GLY A 121 6.98 -4.51 4.62
C GLY A 121 5.71 -5.36 4.69
N ASN A 122 4.56 -4.80 4.31
CA ASN A 122 3.28 -5.52 4.28
C ASN A 122 3.15 -6.49 3.09
N VAL A 123 3.90 -6.30 2.00
CA VAL A 123 3.64 -6.95 0.69
C VAL A 123 3.61 -8.47 0.78
N ALA A 124 4.63 -9.07 1.39
CA ALA A 124 4.71 -10.54 1.47
C ALA A 124 3.53 -11.14 2.25
N ALA A 125 3.13 -10.52 3.35
CA ALA A 125 2.02 -10.99 4.18
C ALA A 125 0.67 -10.84 3.47
N MET A 126 0.42 -9.69 2.81
CA MET A 126 -0.85 -9.49 2.09
C MET A 126 -1.00 -10.45 0.90
N GLU A 127 0.10 -10.88 0.26
CA GLU A 127 0.05 -11.91 -0.78
C GLU A 127 -0.36 -13.28 -0.22
N LEU A 128 0.15 -13.65 0.97
CA LEU A 128 -0.27 -14.87 1.67
C LEU A 128 -1.75 -14.82 2.07
N VAL A 129 -2.20 -13.70 2.64
CA VAL A 129 -3.61 -13.46 2.98
C VAL A 129 -4.51 -13.59 1.76
N ALA A 130 -4.16 -12.94 0.66
CA ALA A 130 -4.95 -13.00 -0.58
C ALA A 130 -5.06 -14.42 -1.12
N ARG A 131 -3.98 -15.20 -1.08
CA ARG A 131 -3.96 -16.60 -1.50
C ARG A 131 -4.83 -17.48 -0.61
N ASP A 132 -4.79 -17.28 0.70
CA ASP A 132 -5.62 -18.01 1.66
C ASP A 132 -7.11 -17.72 1.46
N LEU A 133 -7.50 -16.45 1.35
CA LEU A 133 -8.88 -16.05 1.07
C LEU A 133 -9.38 -16.60 -0.26
N ARG A 134 -8.53 -16.64 -1.29
CA ARG A 134 -8.87 -17.27 -2.58
C ARG A 134 -9.08 -18.78 -2.41
N ALA A 135 -8.21 -19.47 -1.70
CA ALA A 135 -8.25 -20.93 -1.58
C ALA A 135 -9.44 -21.41 -0.75
N ARG A 136 -9.69 -20.79 0.40
CA ARG A 136 -10.72 -21.22 1.35
C ARG A 136 -12.10 -20.61 1.08
N LEU A 137 -12.15 -19.38 0.60
CA LEU A 137 -13.40 -18.62 0.51
C LEU A 137 -13.80 -18.23 -0.92
N ARG A 138 -13.00 -18.62 -1.91
CA ARG A 138 -13.25 -18.35 -3.34
C ARG A 138 -13.36 -16.85 -3.64
N MET A 139 -12.69 -16.01 -2.88
CA MET A 139 -12.66 -14.58 -3.11
C MET A 139 -11.71 -14.20 -4.24
N LEU A 140 -12.07 -13.19 -5.02
CA LEU A 140 -11.13 -12.44 -5.81
C LEU A 140 -10.40 -11.48 -4.86
N ALA A 141 -9.24 -11.89 -4.36
CA ALA A 141 -8.39 -11.09 -3.49
C ALA A 141 -7.21 -10.54 -4.30
N VAL A 142 -7.15 -9.21 -4.43
CA VAL A 142 -6.16 -8.49 -5.22
C VAL A 142 -5.21 -7.76 -4.28
N THR A 143 -3.90 -7.79 -4.55
CA THR A 143 -2.89 -7.09 -3.76
C THR A 143 -2.17 -6.06 -4.61
N VAL A 144 -1.97 -4.85 -4.09
CA VAL A 144 -1.24 -3.79 -4.78
C VAL A 144 -0.59 -2.81 -3.79
N GLY A 145 0.63 -2.36 -4.10
CA GLY A 145 1.24 -1.18 -3.44
C GLY A 145 1.03 0.07 -4.31
N TRP A 146 0.83 1.22 -3.70
CA TRP A 146 0.63 2.47 -4.44
C TRP A 146 1.78 2.76 -5.42
N HIS A 147 3.01 2.43 -5.06
CA HIS A 147 4.19 2.59 -5.92
C HIS A 147 4.14 1.76 -7.22
N ARG A 148 3.34 0.69 -7.27
CA ARG A 148 3.20 -0.18 -8.45
C ARG A 148 2.47 0.49 -9.61
N PHE A 149 1.73 1.56 -9.36
CA PHE A 149 1.09 2.35 -10.41
C PHE A 149 2.07 3.28 -11.15
N GLY A 150 3.32 3.31 -10.70
CA GLY A 150 4.35 4.18 -11.27
C GLY A 150 4.09 5.66 -10.99
N TYR A 151 4.87 6.49 -11.65
CA TYR A 151 4.86 7.94 -11.53
C TYR A 151 4.91 8.57 -12.92
N PRO A 152 4.47 9.84 -13.11
CA PRO A 152 4.65 10.54 -14.36
C PRO A 152 6.11 10.49 -14.83
N ASP A 153 6.31 10.40 -16.15
CA ASP A 153 7.65 10.33 -16.74
C ASP A 153 8.50 11.55 -16.36
N GLY A 154 9.76 11.29 -16.02
CA GLY A 154 10.70 12.34 -15.63
C GLY A 154 10.46 12.96 -14.25
N LEU A 155 9.42 12.58 -13.51
CA LEU A 155 9.08 13.19 -12.22
C LEU A 155 10.14 12.90 -11.14
N PHE A 156 10.63 11.66 -11.08
CA PHE A 156 11.67 11.21 -10.17
C PHE A 156 12.84 10.61 -10.97
N SER A 157 14.05 10.75 -10.44
CA SER A 157 15.26 10.25 -11.08
C SER A 157 15.25 8.72 -11.20
N GLY A 158 16.04 8.17 -12.12
CA GLY A 158 16.26 6.73 -12.21
C GLY A 158 16.93 6.15 -10.95
N GLU A 159 17.82 6.93 -10.31
CA GLU A 159 18.49 6.56 -9.06
C GLU A 159 17.46 6.45 -7.92
N GLU A 160 16.60 7.45 -7.75
CA GLU A 160 15.55 7.41 -6.73
C GLU A 160 14.58 6.23 -6.94
N LYS A 161 14.11 6.01 -8.17
CA LYS A 161 13.22 4.87 -8.48
C LYS A 161 13.84 3.49 -8.24
N LYS A 162 15.17 3.39 -8.31
CA LYS A 162 15.90 2.13 -8.15
C LYS A 162 16.45 1.93 -6.73
N HIS A 163 16.91 2.99 -6.09
CA HIS A 163 17.67 2.96 -4.84
C HIS A 163 17.02 3.77 -3.71
N GLY A 164 16.10 4.69 -4.01
CA GLY A 164 15.32 5.43 -3.01
C GLY A 164 14.25 4.53 -2.40
N ILE A 165 14.61 3.86 -1.31
CA ILE A 165 13.77 2.81 -0.70
C ILE A 165 12.84 3.37 0.35
N HIS A 166 13.29 4.41 1.10
CA HIS A 166 12.59 4.88 2.30
C HIS A 166 12.94 6.34 2.62
N ALA A 167 11.92 7.17 2.85
CA ALA A 167 12.06 8.58 3.22
C ALA A 167 12.94 9.42 2.25
N GLY A 168 13.02 9.03 0.97
CA GLY A 168 13.74 9.75 -0.08
C GLY A 168 12.91 10.84 -0.74
N ASP A 169 13.26 11.18 -1.99
CA ASP A 169 12.55 12.19 -2.79
C ASP A 169 11.07 11.85 -2.97
N ILE A 170 10.75 10.58 -3.24
CA ILE A 170 9.36 10.14 -3.50
C ILE A 170 8.49 10.38 -2.27
N GLU A 171 8.81 9.75 -1.14
CA GLU A 171 7.95 9.82 0.05
C GLU A 171 7.92 11.20 0.66
N THR A 172 9.05 11.91 0.68
CA THR A 172 9.11 13.29 1.16
C THR A 172 8.25 14.21 0.29
N SER A 173 8.27 14.04 -1.04
CA SER A 173 7.39 14.79 -1.96
C SER A 173 5.92 14.49 -1.71
N LEU A 174 5.55 13.21 -1.53
CA LEU A 174 4.18 12.82 -1.18
C LEU A 174 3.72 13.48 0.12
N MET A 175 4.58 13.50 1.15
CA MET A 175 4.28 14.10 2.43
C MET A 175 4.17 15.63 2.36
N LEU A 176 5.02 16.29 1.58
CA LEU A 176 4.91 17.74 1.32
C LEU A 176 3.57 18.10 0.66
N ALA A 177 3.03 17.24 -0.19
CA ALA A 177 1.72 17.43 -0.80
C ALA A 177 0.55 17.02 0.11
N ALA A 178 0.76 16.06 1.02
CA ALA A 178 -0.28 15.48 1.88
C ALA A 178 -0.42 16.19 3.23
N LYS A 179 0.70 16.38 3.93
CA LYS A 179 0.78 16.91 5.31
C LYS A 179 2.03 17.78 5.49
N PRO A 180 2.18 18.90 4.75
CA PRO A 180 3.41 19.70 4.73
C PRO A 180 3.86 20.16 6.13
N ASN A 181 2.93 20.46 7.02
CA ASN A 181 3.22 20.93 8.38
C ASN A 181 3.87 19.86 9.28
N THR A 182 3.96 18.59 8.84
CA THR A 182 4.61 17.52 9.58
C THR A 182 6.01 17.19 9.05
N VAL A 183 6.42 17.84 7.96
CA VAL A 183 7.72 17.62 7.31
C VAL A 183 8.72 18.65 7.81
N GLN A 184 9.87 18.21 8.30
CA GLN A 184 10.95 19.06 8.82
C GLN A 184 12.07 19.16 7.77
N MET A 185 11.82 19.97 6.70
CA MET A 185 12.77 20.07 5.57
C MET A 185 14.17 20.55 5.97
N GLU A 186 14.31 21.26 7.08
CA GLU A 186 15.60 21.67 7.63
C GLU A 186 16.46 20.48 8.12
N LYS A 187 15.84 19.32 8.30
CA LYS A 187 16.50 18.06 8.66
C LYS A 187 16.63 17.10 7.45
N ALA A 188 16.08 17.47 6.30
CA ALA A 188 16.19 16.65 5.10
C ALA A 188 17.63 16.61 4.60
N ALA A 189 18.09 15.41 4.26
CA ALA A 189 19.44 15.20 3.76
C ALA A 189 19.45 14.15 2.65
N ARG A 190 20.56 14.06 1.92
CA ARG A 190 20.84 12.92 1.05
C ARG A 190 21.35 11.77 1.91
N ALA A 191 20.49 10.79 2.18
CA ALA A 191 20.85 9.53 2.81
C ALA A 191 21.24 8.52 1.71
N THR A 192 22.51 8.56 1.29
CA THR A 192 23.01 7.73 0.18
C THR A 192 22.75 6.25 0.45
N PRO A 193 21.98 5.56 -0.40
CA PRO A 193 21.66 4.16 -0.20
C PRO A 193 22.91 3.25 -0.41
N GLU A 194 23.17 2.33 0.51
CA GLU A 194 24.23 1.30 0.36
C GLU A 194 24.00 0.44 -0.89
N THR A 195 22.76 0.31 -1.32
CA THR A 195 22.39 -0.42 -2.55
C THR A 195 23.06 0.12 -3.82
N ILE A 196 23.54 1.37 -3.83
CA ILE A 196 24.29 1.94 -4.95
C ILE A 196 25.67 1.27 -5.05
N ALA A 197 26.40 1.15 -3.93
CA ALA A 197 27.68 0.46 -3.86
C ALA A 197 27.52 -1.04 -4.16
N MET A 198 26.51 -1.68 -3.57
CA MET A 198 26.19 -3.09 -3.83
C MET A 198 25.93 -3.38 -5.31
N ALA A 199 25.27 -2.48 -6.03
CA ALA A 199 24.99 -2.66 -7.46
C ALA A 199 26.22 -2.57 -8.35
N GLN A 200 27.32 -2.01 -7.85
CA GLN A 200 28.63 -2.01 -8.52
C GLN A 200 29.44 -3.29 -8.25
N GLU A 201 29.25 -3.86 -7.05
CA GLU A 201 29.98 -5.05 -6.60
C GLU A 201 29.28 -6.35 -7.03
N PHE A 202 27.94 -6.42 -6.88
CA PHE A 202 27.17 -7.64 -7.07
C PHE A 202 26.28 -7.57 -8.31
N LYS A 203 26.35 -8.60 -9.14
CA LYS A 203 25.47 -8.73 -10.30
C LYS A 203 24.03 -9.17 -9.94
N TRP A 204 23.89 -9.99 -8.92
CA TRP A 204 22.63 -10.66 -8.58
C TRP A 204 22.09 -10.29 -7.22
N LEU A 205 22.96 -10.09 -6.22
CA LEU A 205 22.58 -9.78 -4.86
C LEU A 205 22.27 -8.29 -4.71
N GLY A 206 21.18 -7.95 -4.04
CA GLY A 206 20.77 -6.58 -3.75
C GLY A 206 19.69 -6.52 -2.69
N ALA A 207 19.16 -5.34 -2.38
CA ALA A 207 18.10 -5.21 -1.39
C ALA A 207 16.76 -5.84 -1.84
N TYR A 208 16.55 -5.93 -3.16
CA TYR A 208 15.35 -6.49 -3.75
C TYR A 208 15.66 -7.52 -4.83
N ARG A 209 15.28 -7.25 -6.07
CA ARG A 209 15.45 -8.15 -7.22
C ARG A 209 16.85 -7.98 -7.85
N PRO A 210 17.40 -9.02 -8.51
CA PRO A 210 16.75 -10.34 -8.71
C PRO A 210 16.82 -11.24 -7.48
N ALA A 211 17.82 -11.09 -6.59
CA ALA A 211 17.97 -11.84 -5.34
C ALA A 211 18.10 -10.84 -4.18
N GLY A 212 17.02 -10.67 -3.42
CA GLY A 212 16.99 -9.80 -2.25
C GLY A 212 17.52 -10.51 -1.01
N PHE A 213 18.30 -9.79 -0.18
CA PHE A 213 18.58 -10.23 1.19
C PHE A 213 17.62 -9.59 2.18
N ALA A 214 17.45 -10.21 3.34
CA ALA A 214 16.65 -9.65 4.42
C ALA A 214 17.47 -8.57 5.14
N TRP A 215 17.21 -7.32 4.81
CA TRP A 215 17.92 -6.17 5.37
C TRP A 215 17.11 -5.50 6.48
N MET A 216 17.84 -4.87 7.40
CA MET A 216 17.30 -3.87 8.31
C MET A 216 17.65 -2.47 7.78
N THR A 217 16.85 -1.46 8.09
CA THR A 217 17.03 -0.11 7.50
C THR A 217 18.43 0.45 7.73
N GLN A 218 19.03 0.22 8.91
CA GLN A 218 20.38 0.65 9.22
C GLN A 218 21.47 -0.03 8.38
N ASP A 219 21.19 -1.19 7.77
CA ASP A 219 22.11 -1.85 6.82
C ASP A 219 22.22 -1.07 5.52
N LEU A 220 21.17 -0.31 5.18
CA LEU A 220 21.11 0.48 3.96
C LEU A 220 21.52 1.94 4.18
N ASN A 221 21.22 2.50 5.36
CA ASN A 221 21.72 3.80 5.82
C ASN A 221 21.40 3.99 7.31
N ALA A 222 22.41 4.37 8.09
CA ALA A 222 22.29 4.50 9.54
C ALA A 222 21.35 5.63 10.02
N THR A 223 21.01 6.59 9.15
CA THR A 223 20.08 7.69 9.51
C THR A 223 18.62 7.25 9.55
N GLY A 224 18.31 6.05 9.07
CA GLY A 224 16.95 5.54 8.93
C GLY A 224 16.25 5.98 7.63
N ALA A 225 16.77 6.96 6.92
CA ALA A 225 16.34 7.30 5.56
C ALA A 225 17.22 6.58 4.52
N VAL A 226 16.68 6.28 3.34
CA VAL A 226 17.38 5.60 2.24
C VAL A 226 16.95 6.25 0.93
N GLY A 227 17.59 7.34 0.53
CA GLY A 227 17.26 8.16 -0.63
C GLY A 227 17.67 9.63 -0.47
N ASP A 228 17.30 10.49 -1.40
CA ASP A 228 17.65 11.91 -1.37
C ASP A 228 16.42 12.79 -1.12
N ALA A 229 16.12 13.07 0.15
CA ALA A 229 15.01 13.92 0.55
C ALA A 229 15.19 15.42 0.16
N THR A 230 16.41 15.85 -0.17
CA THR A 230 16.69 17.26 -0.55
C THR A 230 16.08 17.64 -1.91
N LEU A 231 15.77 16.62 -2.74
CA LEU A 231 15.17 16.80 -4.05
C LEU A 231 13.63 16.89 -4.00
N ALA A 232 13.03 16.67 -2.85
CA ALA A 232 11.59 16.60 -2.68
C ALA A 232 10.89 17.94 -2.93
N LYS A 233 9.74 17.88 -3.59
CA LYS A 233 8.90 19.05 -3.90
C LYS A 233 7.41 18.69 -3.78
N PRO A 234 6.57 19.62 -3.26
CA PRO A 234 5.13 19.36 -3.13
C PRO A 234 4.44 19.09 -4.48
N ASP A 235 4.87 19.73 -5.55
CA ASP A 235 4.29 19.53 -6.88
C ASP A 235 4.56 18.10 -7.42
N LYS A 236 5.74 17.55 -7.15
CA LYS A 236 6.04 16.14 -7.46
C LYS A 236 5.08 15.21 -6.73
N GLY A 237 4.91 15.43 -5.43
CA GLY A 237 3.98 14.64 -4.61
C GLY A 237 2.55 14.76 -5.11
N ALA A 238 2.09 15.95 -5.44
CA ALA A 238 0.75 16.19 -5.97
C ALA A 238 0.50 15.46 -7.29
N ALA A 239 1.48 15.47 -8.21
CA ALA A 239 1.41 14.76 -9.49
C ALA A 239 1.40 13.23 -9.32
N ALA A 240 2.29 12.71 -8.44
CA ALA A 240 2.35 11.27 -8.12
C ALA A 240 1.03 10.77 -7.50
N LEU A 241 0.48 11.50 -6.53
CA LEU A 241 -0.81 11.19 -5.90
C LEU A 241 -1.97 11.21 -6.91
N ALA A 242 -1.97 12.14 -7.84
CA ALA A 242 -3.01 12.22 -8.88
C ALA A 242 -2.96 11.02 -9.82
N GLN A 243 -1.77 10.65 -10.31
CA GLN A 243 -1.59 9.49 -11.18
C GLN A 243 -1.98 8.18 -10.47
N GLY A 244 -1.46 7.95 -9.26
CA GLY A 244 -1.77 6.72 -8.52
C GLY A 244 -3.26 6.58 -8.21
N ALA A 245 -3.94 7.68 -7.83
CA ALA A 245 -5.38 7.64 -7.60
C ALA A 245 -6.18 7.30 -8.87
N LYS A 246 -5.79 7.86 -10.04
CA LYS A 246 -6.41 7.56 -11.33
C LYS A 246 -6.21 6.08 -11.70
N ALA A 247 -4.97 5.60 -11.64
CA ALA A 247 -4.64 4.21 -11.96
C ALA A 247 -5.35 3.21 -11.02
N PHE A 248 -5.51 3.56 -9.74
CA PHE A 248 -6.26 2.71 -8.81
C PHE A 248 -7.75 2.63 -9.17
N VAL A 249 -8.38 3.72 -9.62
CA VAL A 249 -9.76 3.68 -10.11
C VAL A 249 -9.88 2.83 -11.37
N GLU A 250 -8.89 2.86 -12.27
CA GLU A 250 -8.84 1.98 -13.44
C GLU A 250 -8.76 0.50 -13.01
N LEU A 251 -7.89 0.15 -12.05
CA LEU A 251 -7.83 -1.19 -11.48
C LEU A 251 -9.18 -1.62 -10.86
N LEU A 252 -9.84 -0.74 -10.12
CA LEU A 252 -11.15 -1.05 -9.51
C LEU A 252 -12.22 -1.34 -10.58
N ARG A 253 -12.20 -0.64 -11.73
CA ARG A 253 -13.07 -0.95 -12.88
C ARG A 253 -12.76 -2.32 -13.50
N GLU A 254 -11.49 -2.71 -13.55
CA GLU A 254 -11.10 -4.04 -14.02
C GLU A 254 -11.60 -5.13 -13.06
N ILE A 255 -11.48 -4.92 -11.76
CA ILE A 255 -11.98 -5.83 -10.72
C ILE A 255 -13.52 -5.93 -10.78
N ASP A 256 -14.24 -4.82 -11.02
CA ASP A 256 -15.70 -4.87 -11.19
C ASP A 256 -16.11 -5.77 -12.35
N ARG A 257 -15.43 -5.64 -13.50
CA ARG A 257 -15.70 -6.44 -14.70
C ARG A 257 -15.16 -7.88 -14.62
N PHE A 258 -14.34 -8.21 -13.63
CA PHE A 258 -13.78 -9.54 -13.51
C PHE A 258 -14.89 -10.55 -13.23
N ASP A 259 -15.07 -11.51 -14.13
CA ASP A 259 -16.01 -12.61 -13.97
C ASP A 259 -15.47 -13.63 -12.95
N LEU A 260 -16.17 -13.76 -11.81
CA LEU A 260 -15.80 -14.68 -10.75
C LEU A 260 -15.83 -16.17 -11.18
N SER A 261 -16.52 -16.53 -12.27
CA SER A 261 -16.48 -17.88 -12.84
C SER A 261 -15.09 -18.32 -13.31
N ARG A 262 -14.19 -17.36 -13.55
CA ARG A 262 -12.77 -17.62 -13.84
C ARG A 262 -12.01 -18.19 -12.63
N LEU A 263 -12.55 -18.04 -11.41
CA LEU A 263 -11.99 -18.63 -10.20
C LEU A 263 -12.44 -20.08 -10.04
N ARG A 264 -11.80 -20.99 -10.78
CA ARG A 264 -12.17 -22.40 -10.86
C ARG A 264 -11.87 -23.14 -9.56
N GLU A 265 -12.65 -24.21 -9.29
CA GLU A 265 -12.53 -25.05 -8.12
C GLU A 265 -11.58 -26.24 -8.32
N GLY A 266 -11.39 -26.64 -9.55
CA GLY A 266 -10.58 -27.81 -9.89
C GLY A 266 -9.95 -27.70 -11.28
N PRO A 267 -9.25 -28.74 -11.73
CA PRO A 267 -8.72 -28.80 -13.09
C PRO A 267 -9.87 -28.70 -14.10
N VAL A 268 -9.56 -28.16 -15.27
CA VAL A 268 -10.51 -28.20 -16.39
C VAL A 268 -10.65 -29.67 -16.76
N ALA A 269 -11.87 -30.19 -16.73
CA ALA A 269 -12.15 -31.47 -17.40
C ALA A 269 -12.01 -31.23 -18.91
N ASP A 270 -11.21 -32.05 -19.58
CA ASP A 270 -11.07 -32.07 -21.04
C ASP A 270 -12.41 -32.43 -21.70
#